data_6637363891ecad6e7e4d207fbca9a859
#
_entry.id   6637363891ecad6e7e4d207fbca9a859
#
_cell.length_a   1.000
_cell.length_b   1.000
_cell.length_c   1.000
_cell.angle_alpha   90.00
_cell.angle_beta   90.00
_cell.angle_gamma   90.00
#
_symmetry.space_group_name_H-M   'P 1'
#
loop_
_entity.id
_entity.type
_entity.pdbx_description
1 polymer ?
#
loop_
_entity_poly.entity_id
_entity_poly.type
_entity_poly.pdbx_seq_one_letter_code
_entity_poly.pdbx_strand_id
1 'polypeptide(L)'
;LFARQVYPLAVHLPLIVYLCARYRLSPLLAALGITSAYLSCQFSNWMGIAAFAATDSQIAYYLARIATTLAVFAVLLHWAGDIGPRLAIKSTTELGILLILPLVYYVFDYATNVYTTLFHSGSVVTVEFLAFALCAFYLMFLAVYLREYEEKETAERERWMLETRDSAA
;
A
#
# COMPACT_ATOMS: atom_id res chain seq x y z
N LEU A 1 4.35 22.90 -10.75
CA LEU A 1 3.12 22.20 -11.19
C LEU A 1 3.45 21.09 -12.20
N PHE A 2 4.14 21.40 -13.28
CA PHE A 2 4.47 20.45 -14.38
C PHE A 2 5.20 19.18 -13.89
N ALA A 3 6.16 19.30 -12.96
CA ALA A 3 6.89 18.16 -12.44
C ALA A 3 5.98 17.14 -11.72
N ARG A 4 4.96 17.58 -10.99
CA ARG A 4 4.00 16.69 -10.33
C ARG A 4 3.09 15.96 -11.34
N GLN A 5 2.69 16.63 -12.42
CA GLN A 5 1.83 16.05 -13.44
C GLN A 5 2.51 14.92 -14.23
N VAL A 6 3.82 15.05 -14.44
CA VAL A 6 4.62 14.08 -15.21
C VAL A 6 5.16 12.95 -14.30
N TYR A 7 5.14 13.13 -12.98
CA TYR A 7 5.73 12.19 -12.03
C TYR A 7 5.25 10.73 -12.17
N PRO A 8 3.96 10.43 -12.39
CA PRO A 8 3.51 9.05 -12.62
C PRO A 8 4.17 8.40 -13.82
N LEU A 9 4.31 9.13 -14.91
CA LEU A 9 4.92 8.64 -16.15
C LEU A 9 6.45 8.62 -16.07
N ALA A 10 7.06 9.61 -15.42
CA ALA A 10 8.51 9.75 -15.36
C ALA A 10 9.16 8.91 -14.26
N VAL A 11 8.44 8.55 -13.22
CA VAL A 11 9.00 7.83 -12.06
C VAL A 11 8.30 6.50 -11.84
N HIS A 12 6.97 6.47 -11.66
CA HIS A 12 6.29 5.23 -11.29
C HIS A 12 6.28 4.21 -12.43
N LEU A 13 6.00 4.62 -13.65
CA LEU A 13 5.98 3.71 -14.79
C LEU A 13 7.36 3.12 -15.12
N PRO A 14 8.47 3.90 -15.20
CA PRO A 14 9.80 3.35 -15.34
C PRO A 14 10.22 2.44 -14.17
N LEU A 15 9.77 2.74 -12.94
CA LEU A 15 10.04 1.90 -11.79
C LEU A 15 9.33 0.55 -11.89
N ILE A 16 8.07 0.51 -12.37
CA ILE A 16 7.36 -0.76 -12.67
C ILE A 16 8.16 -1.57 -13.68
N VAL A 17 8.55 -0.94 -14.80
CA VAL A 17 9.33 -1.60 -15.86
C VAL A 17 10.67 -2.13 -15.29
N TYR A 18 11.36 -1.34 -14.49
CA TYR A 18 12.62 -1.75 -13.85
C TYR A 18 12.43 -2.95 -12.92
N LEU A 19 11.39 -2.95 -12.07
CA LEU A 19 11.08 -4.06 -11.17
C LEU A 19 10.75 -5.33 -11.95
N CYS A 20 9.96 -5.23 -13.02
CA CYS A 20 9.66 -6.35 -13.89
C CYS A 20 10.91 -6.90 -14.58
N ALA A 21 11.75 -6.03 -15.13
CA ALA A 21 12.95 -6.43 -15.87
C ALA A 21 14.07 -6.98 -14.95
N ARG A 22 14.32 -6.30 -13.83
CA ARG A 22 15.45 -6.63 -12.94
C ARG A 22 15.15 -7.78 -11.99
N TYR A 23 13.93 -7.83 -11.45
CA TYR A 23 13.53 -8.81 -10.44
C TYR A 23 12.54 -9.86 -10.97
N ARG A 24 12.17 -9.79 -12.26
CA ARG A 24 11.23 -10.71 -12.90
C ARG A 24 9.86 -10.76 -12.19
N LEU A 25 9.46 -9.64 -11.59
CA LEU A 25 8.15 -9.55 -10.95
C LEU A 25 7.05 -9.47 -12.00
N SER A 26 5.87 -10.01 -11.68
CA SER A 26 4.70 -9.77 -12.53
C SER A 26 4.33 -8.28 -12.53
N PRO A 27 3.82 -7.72 -13.65
CA PRO A 27 3.43 -6.31 -13.71
C PRO A 27 2.39 -5.92 -12.65
N LEU A 28 1.48 -6.82 -12.30
CA LEU A 28 0.48 -6.61 -11.25
C LEU A 28 1.11 -6.50 -9.86
N LEU A 29 2.09 -7.37 -9.56
CA LEU A 29 2.80 -7.32 -8.29
C LEU A 29 3.65 -6.05 -8.16
N ALA A 30 4.32 -5.64 -9.24
CA ALA A 30 5.09 -4.40 -9.27
C ALA A 30 4.18 -3.17 -9.10
N ALA A 31 3.02 -3.13 -9.78
CA ALA A 31 2.03 -2.08 -9.63
C ALA A 31 1.43 -2.04 -8.22
N LEU A 32 1.11 -3.19 -7.64
CA LEU A 32 0.62 -3.30 -6.26
C LEU A 32 1.65 -2.75 -5.26
N GLY A 33 2.93 -3.12 -5.42
CA GLY A 33 4.00 -2.61 -4.56
C GLY A 33 4.13 -1.08 -4.62
N ILE A 34 4.09 -0.50 -5.82
CA ILE A 34 4.22 0.95 -6.00
C ILE A 34 3.00 1.71 -5.49
N THR A 35 1.78 1.23 -5.77
CA THR A 35 0.56 1.88 -5.28
C THR A 35 0.42 1.76 -3.76
N SER A 36 0.84 0.63 -3.17
CA SER A 36 0.86 0.45 -1.71
C SER A 36 1.93 1.33 -1.04
N ALA A 37 3.12 1.47 -1.64
CA ALA A 37 4.14 2.39 -1.16
C ALA A 37 3.67 3.84 -1.23
N TYR A 38 2.99 4.23 -2.31
CA TYR A 38 2.38 5.54 -2.45
C TYR A 38 1.35 5.80 -1.33
N LEU A 39 0.45 4.87 -1.08
CA LEU A 39 -0.53 4.96 -0.01
C LEU A 39 0.13 5.12 1.37
N SER A 40 1.22 4.39 1.62
CA SER A 40 1.99 4.49 2.86
C SER A 40 2.62 5.87 3.04
N CYS A 41 3.05 6.52 1.96
CA CYS A 41 3.55 7.90 2.00
C CYS A 41 2.44 8.92 2.33
N GLN A 42 1.20 8.66 1.92
CA GLN A 42 0.07 9.54 2.24
C GLN A 42 -0.23 9.57 3.74
N PHE A 43 -0.05 8.45 4.45
CA PHE A 43 -0.20 8.44 5.90
C PHE A 43 0.73 9.46 6.58
N SER A 44 1.98 9.51 6.17
CA SER A 44 2.95 10.50 6.69
C SER A 44 2.56 11.94 6.34
N ASN A 45 1.98 12.16 5.17
CA ASN A 45 1.49 13.46 4.75
C ASN A 45 0.31 13.92 5.63
N TRP A 46 -0.66 13.05 5.89
CA TRP A 46 -1.81 13.36 6.75
C TRP A 46 -1.41 13.66 8.20
N MET A 47 -0.43 12.92 8.74
CA MET A 47 0.11 13.19 10.07
C MET A 47 0.81 14.55 10.14
N GLY A 48 1.52 14.93 9.08
CA GLY A 48 2.10 16.28 8.96
C GLY A 48 1.02 17.37 8.96
N ILE A 49 -0.04 17.20 8.16
CA ILE A 49 -1.17 18.13 8.10
C ILE A 49 -1.85 18.27 9.48
N ALA A 50 -2.07 17.16 10.17
CA ALA A 50 -2.65 17.17 11.51
C ALA A 50 -1.77 17.92 12.52
N ALA A 51 -0.45 17.72 12.49
CA ALA A 51 0.50 18.44 13.33
C ALA A 51 0.51 19.94 13.02
N PHE A 52 0.46 20.33 11.76
CA PHE A 52 0.34 21.71 11.34
C PHE A 52 -0.96 22.35 11.86
N ALA A 53 -2.08 21.66 11.68
CA ALA A 53 -3.39 22.15 12.13
C ALA A 53 -3.47 22.33 13.66
N ALA A 54 -2.75 21.51 14.43
CA ALA A 54 -2.71 21.59 15.89
C ALA A 54 -1.77 22.69 16.43
N THR A 55 -0.70 23.03 15.69
CA THR A 55 0.39 23.88 16.20
C THR A 55 0.64 25.14 15.41
N ASP A 56 0.04 25.28 14.23
CA ASP A 56 0.30 26.32 13.23
C ASP A 56 1.80 26.49 12.89
N SER A 57 2.56 25.38 13.00
CA SER A 57 4.02 25.35 12.84
C SER A 57 4.45 24.48 11.67
N GLN A 58 5.14 25.09 10.72
CA GLN A 58 5.78 24.39 9.60
C GLN A 58 6.83 23.36 10.06
N ILE A 59 7.52 23.67 11.16
CA ILE A 59 8.52 22.78 11.74
C ILE A 59 7.82 21.51 12.27
N ALA A 60 6.70 21.66 12.97
CA ALA A 60 5.91 20.53 13.46
C ALA A 60 5.39 19.65 12.32
N TYR A 61 4.95 20.26 11.21
CA TYR A 61 4.57 19.53 9.99
C TYR A 61 5.69 18.63 9.51
N TYR A 62 6.90 19.16 9.30
CA TYR A 62 8.01 18.38 8.78
C TYR A 62 8.51 17.32 9.76
N LEU A 63 8.58 17.64 11.07
CA LEU A 63 8.99 16.67 12.08
C LEU A 63 8.01 15.50 12.19
N ALA A 64 6.71 15.77 12.24
CA ALA A 64 5.69 14.75 12.28
C ALA A 64 5.74 13.87 11.02
N ARG A 65 5.91 14.47 9.86
CA ARG A 65 6.04 13.76 8.58
C ARG A 65 7.26 12.85 8.54
N ILE A 66 8.42 13.34 8.97
CA ILE A 66 9.66 12.54 9.01
C ILE A 66 9.51 11.39 10.01
N ALA A 67 9.07 11.68 11.24
CA ALA A 67 8.90 10.67 12.28
C ALA A 67 7.92 9.58 11.85
N THR A 68 6.78 9.95 11.26
CA THR A 68 5.77 9.00 10.77
C THR A 68 6.31 8.19 9.59
N THR A 69 7.06 8.80 8.68
CA THR A 69 7.70 8.08 7.57
C THR A 69 8.63 7.00 8.10
N LEU A 70 9.51 7.33 9.05
CA LEU A 70 10.42 6.37 9.65
C LEU A 70 9.68 5.25 10.38
N ALA A 71 8.62 5.58 11.13
CA ALA A 71 7.77 4.60 11.82
C ALA A 71 7.08 3.65 10.83
N VAL A 72 6.48 4.18 9.76
CA VAL A 72 5.83 3.38 8.71
C VAL A 72 6.84 2.45 8.03
N PHE A 73 8.03 2.95 7.69
CA PHE A 73 9.07 2.09 7.11
C PHE A 73 9.57 1.03 8.06
N ALA A 74 9.73 1.33 9.36
CA ALA A 74 10.12 0.34 10.35
C ALA A 74 9.06 -0.78 10.47
N VAL A 75 7.78 -0.42 10.50
CA VAL A 75 6.66 -1.36 10.50
C VAL A 75 6.65 -2.20 9.23
N LEU A 76 6.78 -1.57 8.06
CA LEU A 76 6.81 -2.27 6.78
C LEU A 76 7.99 -3.23 6.67
N LEU A 77 9.18 -2.84 7.11
CA LEU A 77 10.36 -3.71 7.12
C LEU A 77 10.17 -4.93 8.03
N HIS A 78 9.54 -4.72 9.18
CA HIS A 78 9.29 -5.81 10.14
C HIS A 78 8.19 -6.77 9.66
N TRP A 79 7.13 -6.25 9.03
CA TRP A 79 5.95 -7.05 8.65
C TRP A 79 5.94 -7.47 7.18
N ALA A 80 6.47 -6.65 6.28
CA ALA A 80 6.39 -6.92 4.85
C ALA A 80 7.54 -7.79 4.32
N GLY A 81 8.58 -8.02 5.11
CA GLY A 81 9.68 -8.91 4.73
C GLY A 81 9.19 -10.31 4.32
N ASP A 82 8.16 -10.80 5.01
CA ASP A 82 7.56 -12.10 4.74
C ASP A 82 6.40 -12.06 3.73
N ILE A 83 5.80 -10.90 3.50
CA ILE A 83 4.63 -10.75 2.62
C ILE A 83 5.04 -10.77 1.13
N GLY A 84 6.18 -10.18 0.78
CA GLY A 84 6.63 -10.08 -0.60
C GLY A 84 6.75 -11.42 -1.32
N PRO A 85 7.48 -12.42 -0.79
CA PRO A 85 7.57 -13.76 -1.36
C PRO A 85 6.20 -14.45 -1.47
N ARG A 86 5.33 -14.26 -0.49
CA ARG A 86 3.97 -14.85 -0.46
C ARG A 86 3.07 -14.25 -1.53
N LEU A 87 3.12 -12.93 -1.75
CA LEU A 87 2.38 -12.29 -2.84
C LEU A 87 2.87 -12.72 -4.22
N ALA A 88 4.15 -13.08 -4.36
CA ALA A 88 4.71 -13.53 -5.63
C ALA A 88 4.12 -14.88 -6.10
N ILE A 89 3.58 -15.67 -5.18
CA ILE A 89 2.98 -16.99 -5.45
C ILE A 89 1.48 -16.86 -5.79
N LYS A 90 0.86 -15.72 -5.47
CA LYS A 90 -0.58 -15.49 -5.68
C LYS A 90 -0.96 -15.46 -7.16
N SER A 91 -2.18 -15.91 -7.45
CA SER A 91 -2.73 -15.90 -8.79
C SER A 91 -2.91 -14.47 -9.33
N THR A 92 -2.96 -14.33 -10.66
CA THR A 92 -3.21 -13.05 -11.33
C THR A 92 -4.53 -12.42 -10.89
N THR A 93 -5.55 -13.23 -10.62
CA THR A 93 -6.86 -12.76 -10.16
C THR A 93 -6.78 -12.19 -8.74
N GLU A 94 -6.11 -12.88 -7.82
CA GLU A 94 -5.91 -12.39 -6.45
C GLU A 94 -5.11 -11.09 -6.43
N LEU A 95 -4.00 -11.02 -7.17
CA LEU A 95 -3.20 -9.78 -7.29
C LEU A 95 -4.02 -8.65 -7.90
N GLY A 96 -4.90 -8.95 -8.87
CA GLY A 96 -5.79 -7.96 -9.47
C GLY A 96 -6.79 -7.39 -8.45
N ILE A 97 -7.42 -8.25 -7.65
CA ILE A 97 -8.34 -7.83 -6.59
C ILE A 97 -7.61 -6.96 -5.55
N LEU A 98 -6.41 -7.36 -5.14
CA LEU A 98 -5.58 -6.61 -4.21
C LEU A 98 -5.19 -5.22 -4.74
N LEU A 99 -4.95 -5.12 -6.05
CA LEU A 99 -4.51 -3.89 -6.70
C LEU A 99 -5.64 -2.87 -6.90
N ILE A 100 -6.89 -3.31 -7.07
CA ILE A 100 -8.01 -2.44 -7.47
C ILE A 100 -8.12 -1.21 -6.56
N LEU A 101 -8.18 -1.40 -5.25
CA LEU A 101 -8.44 -0.30 -4.33
C LEU A 101 -7.24 0.66 -4.18
N PRO A 102 -6.00 0.20 -3.99
CA PRO A 102 -4.83 1.09 -4.02
C PRO A 102 -4.68 1.85 -5.33
N LEU A 103 -5.01 1.23 -6.46
CA LEU A 103 -4.95 1.86 -7.77
C LEU A 103 -6.04 2.93 -7.93
N VAL A 104 -7.27 2.63 -7.52
CA VAL A 104 -8.38 3.60 -7.54
C VAL A 104 -8.04 4.81 -6.66
N TYR A 105 -7.53 4.57 -5.45
CA TYR A 105 -7.08 5.66 -4.59
C TYR A 105 -5.96 6.48 -5.24
N TYR A 106 -4.95 5.83 -5.81
CA TYR A 106 -3.86 6.50 -6.50
C TYR A 106 -4.35 7.41 -7.63
N VAL A 107 -5.24 6.91 -8.48
CA VAL A 107 -5.85 7.69 -9.58
C VAL A 107 -6.68 8.84 -9.03
N PHE A 108 -7.48 8.60 -8.00
CA PHE A 108 -8.30 9.62 -7.36
C PHE A 108 -7.46 10.74 -6.76
N ASP A 109 -6.43 10.43 -5.99
CA ASP A 109 -5.52 11.40 -5.38
C ASP A 109 -4.79 12.24 -6.44
N TYR A 110 -4.30 11.62 -7.51
CA TYR A 110 -3.72 12.37 -8.62
C TYR A 110 -4.74 13.25 -9.36
N ALA A 111 -5.94 12.75 -9.60
CA ALA A 111 -7.00 13.53 -10.24
C ALA A 111 -7.38 14.75 -9.41
N THR A 112 -7.49 14.60 -8.09
CA THR A 112 -7.90 15.67 -7.19
C THR A 112 -6.79 16.67 -6.88
N ASN A 113 -5.59 16.20 -6.58
CA ASN A 113 -4.50 17.05 -6.09
C ASN A 113 -3.59 17.62 -7.18
N VAL A 114 -3.50 16.97 -8.34
CA VAL A 114 -2.51 17.31 -9.35
C VAL A 114 -3.16 17.88 -10.61
N TYR A 115 -4.26 17.29 -11.07
CA TYR A 115 -4.86 17.66 -12.35
C TYR A 115 -6.01 18.65 -12.26
N THR A 116 -6.58 18.88 -11.06
CA THR A 116 -7.66 19.85 -10.90
C THR A 116 -7.29 20.94 -9.90
N THR A 117 -7.51 22.20 -10.30
CA THR A 117 -7.41 23.36 -9.41
C THR A 117 -8.70 23.61 -8.62
N LEU A 118 -9.74 22.83 -8.88
CA LEU A 118 -11.09 23.02 -8.34
C LEU A 118 -11.22 22.65 -6.85
N PHE A 119 -10.22 21.99 -6.29
CA PHE A 119 -10.36 21.26 -5.04
C PHE A 119 -9.59 21.84 -3.83
N HIS A 120 -9.49 23.16 -3.75
CA HIS A 120 -8.94 23.81 -2.55
C HIS A 120 -10.01 24.12 -1.47
N SER A 121 -11.18 23.50 -1.55
CA SER A 121 -12.21 23.65 -0.52
C SER A 121 -12.04 22.58 0.59
N GLY A 122 -12.29 22.94 1.84
CA GLY A 122 -12.17 22.02 2.98
C GLY A 122 -13.00 20.74 2.88
N SER A 123 -14.09 20.74 2.09
CA SER A 123 -14.91 19.56 1.81
C SER A 123 -14.15 18.48 1.01
N VAL A 124 -13.24 18.88 0.12
CA VAL A 124 -12.45 17.94 -0.67
C VAL A 124 -11.37 17.27 0.16
N VAL A 125 -10.72 18.03 1.04
CA VAL A 125 -9.76 17.46 2.01
C VAL A 125 -10.43 16.37 2.85
N THR A 126 -11.69 16.57 3.25
CA THR A 126 -12.46 15.56 4.03
C THR A 126 -12.75 14.31 3.20
N VAL A 127 -13.17 14.47 1.94
CA VAL A 127 -13.45 13.34 1.04
C VAL A 127 -12.18 12.54 0.74
N GLU A 128 -11.08 13.23 0.54
CA GLU A 128 -9.77 12.63 0.28
C GLU A 128 -9.24 11.86 1.49
N PHE A 129 -9.39 12.44 2.69
CA PHE A 129 -9.04 11.75 3.93
C PHE A 129 -9.90 10.50 4.14
N LEU A 130 -11.20 10.57 3.85
CA LEU A 130 -12.10 9.42 3.95
C LEU A 130 -11.71 8.31 2.96
N ALA A 131 -11.40 8.67 1.72
CA ALA A 131 -10.93 7.72 0.70
C ALA A 131 -9.60 7.06 1.13
N PHE A 132 -8.67 7.84 1.67
CA PHE A 132 -7.42 7.34 2.24
C PHE A 132 -7.67 6.37 3.40
N ALA A 133 -8.52 6.75 4.36
CA ALA A 133 -8.84 5.91 5.51
C ALA A 133 -9.45 4.57 5.08
N LEU A 134 -10.40 4.59 4.13
CA LEU A 134 -11.01 3.39 3.56
C LEU A 134 -9.96 2.46 2.93
N CYS A 135 -9.04 3.00 2.14
CA CYS A 135 -7.97 2.22 1.51
C CYS A 135 -6.99 1.64 2.53
N ALA A 136 -6.62 2.42 3.55
CA ALA A 136 -5.75 1.97 4.63
C ALA A 136 -6.39 0.83 5.44
N PHE A 137 -7.68 0.97 5.78
CA PHE A 137 -8.46 -0.07 6.44
C PHE A 137 -8.57 -1.35 5.60
N TYR A 138 -8.82 -1.20 4.31
CA TYR A 138 -8.90 -2.35 3.40
C TYR A 138 -7.58 -3.10 3.32
N LEU A 139 -6.45 -2.40 3.16
CA LEU A 139 -5.14 -3.05 3.11
C LEU A 139 -4.81 -3.76 4.43
N MET A 140 -5.16 -3.15 5.56
CA MET A 140 -4.97 -3.77 6.88
C MET A 140 -5.85 -5.01 7.03
N PHE A 141 -7.14 -4.93 6.71
CA PHE A 141 -8.06 -6.07 6.72
C PHE A 141 -7.56 -7.21 5.84
N LEU A 142 -7.09 -6.87 4.65
CA LEU A 142 -6.59 -7.83 3.68
C LEU A 142 -5.31 -8.52 4.16
N ALA A 143 -4.39 -7.76 4.79
CA ALA A 143 -3.17 -8.33 5.37
C ALA A 143 -3.49 -9.34 6.50
N VAL A 144 -4.47 -9.02 7.36
CA VAL A 144 -4.95 -9.92 8.42
C VAL A 144 -5.63 -11.15 7.82
N TYR A 145 -6.52 -10.95 6.84
CA TYR A 145 -7.23 -12.05 6.17
C TYR A 145 -6.29 -13.03 5.48
N LEU A 146 -5.28 -12.52 4.75
CA LEU A 146 -4.28 -13.37 4.09
C LEU A 146 -3.48 -14.17 5.11
N ARG A 147 -3.12 -13.57 6.23
CA ARG A 147 -2.40 -14.25 7.31
C ARG A 147 -3.24 -15.38 7.92
N GLU A 148 -4.49 -15.11 8.26
CA GLU A 148 -5.40 -16.14 8.83
C GLU A 148 -5.66 -17.28 7.84
N TYR A 149 -5.80 -16.96 6.56
CA TYR A 149 -6.00 -17.98 5.54
C TYR A 149 -4.79 -18.92 5.42
N GLU A 150 -3.58 -18.37 5.45
CA GLU A 150 -2.35 -19.16 5.40
C GLU A 150 -2.13 -20.03 6.66
N GLU A 151 -2.44 -19.49 7.83
CA GLU A 151 -2.39 -20.26 9.08
C GLU A 151 -3.33 -21.47 9.04
N LYS A 152 -4.52 -21.32 8.46
CA LYS A 152 -5.47 -22.42 8.26
C LYS A 152 -4.96 -23.44 7.24
N GLU A 153 -4.45 -23.00 6.10
CA GLU A 153 -3.92 -23.87 5.05
C GLU A 153 -2.71 -24.68 5.55
N THR A 154 -1.81 -24.07 6.32
CA THR A 154 -0.67 -24.78 6.90
C THR A 154 -1.13 -25.81 7.94
N ALA A 155 -2.07 -25.48 8.80
CA ALA A 155 -2.62 -26.40 9.79
C ALA A 155 -3.35 -27.60 9.14
N GLU A 156 -4.08 -27.37 8.03
CA GLU A 156 -4.71 -28.45 7.27
C GLU A 156 -3.70 -29.38 6.60
N ARG A 157 -2.63 -28.83 6.03
CA ARG A 157 -1.53 -29.62 5.45
C ARG A 157 -0.81 -30.46 6.50
N GLU A 158 -0.55 -29.91 7.67
CA GLU A 158 0.07 -30.65 8.78
C GLU A 158 -0.81 -31.81 9.25
N ARG A 159 -2.13 -31.58 9.41
CA ARG A 159 -3.09 -32.64 9.75
C ARG A 159 -3.10 -33.77 8.71
N TRP A 160 -3.16 -33.39 7.43
CA TRP A 160 -3.17 -34.38 6.34
C TRP A 160 -1.87 -35.20 6.30
N MET A 161 -0.72 -34.58 6.56
CA MET A 161 0.56 -35.31 6.63
C MET A 161 0.60 -36.27 7.83
N LEU A 162 0.03 -35.93 8.98
CA LEU A 162 -0.05 -36.80 10.16
C LEU A 162 -0.98 -38.00 9.87
N GLU A 163 -2.16 -37.74 9.31
CA GLU A 163 -3.11 -38.80 8.96
C GLU A 163 -2.54 -39.79 7.96
N THR A 164 -1.79 -39.29 6.96
CA THR A 164 -1.14 -40.14 5.94
C THR A 164 -0.03 -40.99 6.56
N ARG A 165 0.68 -40.46 7.53
CA ARG A 165 1.75 -41.19 8.23
C ARG A 165 1.19 -42.30 9.14
N ASP A 166 0.10 -42.00 9.85
CA ASP A 166 -0.54 -42.99 10.74
C ASP A 166 -1.23 -44.12 9.96
N SER A 167 -1.70 -43.81 8.73
CA SER A 167 -2.31 -44.85 7.86
C SER A 167 -1.28 -45.71 7.14
N ALA A 168 0.01 -45.34 7.14
CA ALA A 168 1.10 -46.10 6.54
C ALA A 168 1.91 -46.95 7.52
N ALA A 169 1.62 -46.82 8.82
CA ALA A 169 2.23 -47.58 9.89
C ALA A 169 1.37 -48.76 10.32
#